data_8bb8107eb785954b34c9d15e9130c653
#
_entry.id   8bb8107eb785954b34c9d15e9130c653
#
_cell.length_a   1.000
_cell.length_b   1.000
_cell.length_c   1.000
_cell.angle_alpha   90.00
_cell.angle_beta   90.00
_cell.angle_gamma   90.00
#
_symmetry.space_group_name_H-M   'P 1'
#
loop_
_entity.id
_entity.type
_entity.pdbx_description
1 polymer ?
#
loop_
_entity_poly.entity_id
_entity_poly.type
_entity_poly.pdbx_seq_one_letter_code
_entity_poly.pdbx_strand_id
1 'polypeptide(L)'
;MRLFGPAAVVLASAFSLGLTACDAPDPATKNAAGRPALPARAAQPALRHAVPIGPEETRRAVEAATLQEAASVSQLHAIPAQDAKVFSVSGGDPAVNGLVTYLGLFVSPAEGWRVYPLGDFSAWRVSETGPGRLVLNVRQDTAGPRGGIVSRDSRLIVGFARSDGQAPVAVTVTPAR
;
A
#
# COMPACT_ATOMS: atom_id res chain seq x y z
N MET A 1 -38.09 25.53 -38.24
CA MET A 1 -39.52 25.27 -37.99
C MET A 1 -39.67 23.83 -37.54
N ARG A 2 -40.05 23.68 -36.29
CA ARG A 2 -40.64 22.64 -35.45
C ARG A 2 -39.90 22.43 -34.12
N LEU A 3 -40.50 23.04 -33.12
CA LEU A 3 -40.42 22.82 -31.68
C LEU A 3 -41.02 21.47 -31.29
N PHE A 4 -40.45 20.84 -30.29
CA PHE A 4 -41.10 19.97 -29.29
C PHE A 4 -40.04 19.83 -28.19
N GLY A 5 -40.15 20.24 -26.98
CA GLY A 5 -41.20 20.25 -25.97
C GLY A 5 -40.82 19.23 -24.88
N PRO A 6 -40.75 19.62 -23.57
CA PRO A 6 -40.15 18.79 -22.49
C PRO A 6 -41.18 17.92 -21.82
N ALA A 7 -40.74 16.80 -21.27
CA ALA A 7 -41.52 16.05 -20.27
C ALA A 7 -40.67 15.75 -19.07
N ALA A 8 -40.90 16.49 -17.99
CA ALA A 8 -40.45 16.20 -16.63
C ALA A 8 -41.32 15.09 -16.06
N VAL A 9 -40.69 14.05 -15.53
CA VAL A 9 -41.35 13.09 -14.63
C VAL A 9 -40.64 13.15 -13.29
N VAL A 10 -41.32 13.78 -12.34
CA VAL A 10 -41.02 13.76 -10.91
C VAL A 10 -41.66 12.52 -10.33
N LEU A 11 -40.86 11.58 -9.81
CA LEU A 11 -41.34 10.53 -8.93
C LEU A 11 -40.83 10.79 -7.51
N ALA A 12 -41.72 11.32 -6.70
CA ALA A 12 -41.53 11.40 -5.25
C ALA A 12 -41.94 10.06 -4.62
N SER A 13 -41.01 9.37 -4.00
CA SER A 13 -41.29 8.25 -3.14
C SER A 13 -40.99 8.63 -1.69
N ALA A 14 -42.06 8.87 -0.95
CA ALA A 14 -42.06 9.02 0.49
C ALA A 14 -41.85 7.63 1.13
N PHE A 15 -40.79 7.46 1.92
CA PHE A 15 -40.64 6.32 2.78
C PHE A 15 -40.85 6.72 4.23
N SER A 16 -41.91 6.15 4.82
CA SER A 16 -42.40 6.38 6.16
C SER A 16 -41.46 5.77 7.20
N LEU A 17 -41.12 6.58 8.22
CA LEU A 17 -40.50 6.12 9.45
C LEU A 17 -41.49 5.28 10.28
N GLY A 18 -41.11 4.06 10.56
CA GLY A 18 -41.70 3.22 11.59
C GLY A 18 -40.77 3.20 12.81
N LEU A 19 -41.10 4.03 13.82
CA LEU A 19 -40.54 3.92 15.18
C LEU A 19 -41.33 2.84 15.91
N THR A 20 -40.73 1.70 16.20
CA THR A 20 -41.17 0.77 17.22
C THR A 20 -40.20 0.81 18.39
N ALA A 21 -40.61 1.54 19.43
CA ALA A 21 -40.02 1.44 20.76
C ALA A 21 -40.44 0.09 21.35
N CYS A 22 -39.51 -0.79 21.62
CA CYS A 22 -39.69 -1.93 22.52
C CYS A 22 -39.01 -1.56 23.85
N ASP A 23 -39.86 -1.15 24.80
CA ASP A 23 -39.54 -1.08 26.20
C ASP A 23 -39.47 -2.54 26.73
N ALA A 24 -38.34 -2.95 27.24
CA ALA A 24 -38.15 -4.24 27.90
C ALA A 24 -37.57 -3.98 29.30
N PRO A 25 -38.19 -4.56 30.35
CA PRO A 25 -37.83 -4.27 31.74
C PRO A 25 -36.47 -4.88 32.10
N ASP A 26 -35.78 -4.10 32.93
CA ASP A 26 -34.51 -4.40 33.57
C ASP A 26 -34.69 -5.55 34.58
N PRO A 27 -33.93 -6.64 34.48
CA PRO A 27 -33.71 -7.52 35.62
C PRO A 27 -32.35 -7.19 36.26
N ALA A 28 -32.41 -6.33 37.28
CA ALA A 28 -31.34 -6.39 38.27
C ALA A 28 -31.25 -7.78 38.83
N THR A 29 -30.12 -8.42 38.74
CA THR A 29 -29.40 -9.07 39.87
C THR A 29 -28.28 -10.01 39.41
N LYS A 30 -27.13 -9.78 40.00
CA LYS A 30 -26.17 -10.79 40.47
C LYS A 30 -25.61 -11.79 39.45
N ASN A 31 -24.41 -11.46 38.97
CA ASN A 31 -23.32 -12.43 39.11
C ASN A 31 -21.99 -11.71 38.80
N ALA A 32 -21.39 -11.20 39.88
CA ALA A 32 -19.95 -10.90 39.89
C ALA A 32 -19.20 -12.23 39.96
N ALA A 33 -19.13 -12.92 38.82
CA ALA A 33 -18.27 -14.08 38.64
C ALA A 33 -17.23 -13.71 37.60
N GLY A 34 -16.01 -13.49 38.09
CA GLY A 34 -14.73 -13.52 37.43
C GLY A 34 -14.70 -13.47 35.90
N ARG A 35 -14.69 -12.25 35.35
CA ARG A 35 -14.26 -12.06 33.95
C ARG A 35 -12.81 -12.49 33.90
N PRO A 36 -12.42 -13.55 33.13
CA PRO A 36 -11.01 -13.88 33.00
C PRO A 36 -10.31 -12.62 32.47
N ALA A 37 -9.30 -12.16 33.20
CA ALA A 37 -8.43 -11.08 32.73
C ALA A 37 -7.90 -11.52 31.36
N LEU A 38 -8.19 -10.75 30.31
CA LEU A 38 -7.58 -10.93 29.01
C LEU A 38 -6.06 -10.95 29.23
N PRO A 39 -5.33 -11.95 28.68
CA PRO A 39 -3.89 -12.01 28.82
C PRO A 39 -3.32 -10.66 28.42
N ALA A 40 -2.51 -10.08 29.29
CA ALA A 40 -1.82 -8.81 29.03
C ALA A 40 -1.19 -8.92 27.64
N ARG A 41 -1.61 -8.03 26.74
CA ARG A 41 -1.08 -7.94 25.37
C ARG A 41 0.43 -7.88 25.49
N ALA A 42 1.10 -8.96 25.06
CA ALA A 42 2.55 -9.03 25.08
C ALA A 42 3.09 -7.72 24.50
N ALA A 43 3.94 -7.04 25.25
CA ALA A 43 4.54 -5.78 24.83
C ALA A 43 5.16 -6.01 23.44
N GLN A 44 4.63 -5.33 22.43
CA GLN A 44 5.21 -5.39 21.10
C GLN A 44 6.66 -4.93 21.23
N PRO A 45 7.64 -5.71 20.70
CA PRO A 45 9.03 -5.29 20.75
C PRO A 45 9.11 -3.89 20.15
N ALA A 46 9.75 -2.96 20.86
CA ALA A 46 9.92 -1.58 20.40
C ALA A 46 10.43 -1.62 18.94
N LEU A 47 9.69 -0.99 18.04
CA LEU A 47 10.04 -0.91 16.64
C LEU A 47 11.43 -0.29 16.54
N ARG A 48 12.44 -1.11 16.25
CA ARG A 48 13.79 -0.60 15.99
C ARG A 48 13.73 0.14 14.66
N HIS A 49 13.92 1.46 14.69
CA HIS A 49 13.99 2.24 13.47
C HIS A 49 15.06 1.65 12.52
N ALA A 50 14.72 1.59 11.25
CA ALA A 50 15.66 1.09 10.24
C ALA A 50 16.87 2.04 10.16
N VAL A 51 18.06 1.47 10.28
CA VAL A 51 19.34 2.19 10.21
C VAL A 51 20.00 1.88 8.87
N PRO A 52 20.42 2.91 8.09
CA PRO A 52 21.15 2.70 6.85
C PRO A 52 22.42 1.89 7.06
N ILE A 53 22.70 0.95 6.17
CA ILE A 53 23.91 0.09 6.21
C ILE A 53 24.68 0.08 4.89
N GLY A 54 24.20 0.82 3.87
CA GLY A 54 24.81 0.87 2.55
C GLY A 54 24.58 2.22 1.88
N PRO A 55 25.12 2.39 0.67
CA PRO A 55 24.96 3.61 -0.09
C PRO A 55 23.49 3.85 -0.45
N GLU A 56 23.13 5.13 -0.54
CA GLU A 56 21.85 5.56 -1.08
C GLU A 56 21.89 5.49 -2.61
N GLU A 57 20.91 4.85 -3.21
CA GLU A 57 20.74 4.78 -4.66
C GLU A 57 19.55 5.62 -5.11
N THR A 58 19.73 6.35 -6.20
CA THR A 58 18.66 7.17 -6.81
C THR A 58 17.91 6.39 -7.86
N ARG A 59 16.58 6.36 -7.77
CA ARG A 59 15.67 5.71 -8.73
C ARG A 59 14.80 6.77 -9.40
N ARG A 60 14.86 6.83 -10.73
CA ARG A 60 14.01 7.72 -11.54
C ARG A 60 12.66 7.08 -11.82
N ALA A 61 11.65 7.92 -12.10
CA ALA A 61 10.36 7.44 -12.56
C ALA A 61 10.50 6.70 -13.90
N VAL A 62 9.70 5.64 -14.07
CA VAL A 62 9.59 4.90 -15.33
C VAL A 62 8.36 5.36 -16.12
N GLU A 63 8.45 5.27 -17.43
CA GLU A 63 7.33 5.55 -18.31
C GLU A 63 6.26 4.44 -18.22
N ALA A 64 5.01 4.80 -18.48
CA ALA A 64 3.89 3.87 -18.41
C ALA A 64 4.06 2.65 -19.35
N ALA A 65 4.77 2.80 -20.46
CA ALA A 65 5.01 1.72 -21.41
C ALA A 65 5.69 0.50 -20.77
N THR A 66 6.64 0.71 -19.86
CA THR A 66 7.33 -0.40 -19.17
C THR A 66 6.41 -1.17 -18.21
N LEU A 67 5.33 -0.55 -17.73
CA LEU A 67 4.34 -1.22 -16.89
C LEU A 67 3.27 -1.98 -17.70
N GLN A 68 3.09 -1.64 -18.97
CA GLN A 68 2.11 -2.32 -19.84
C GLN A 68 2.55 -3.74 -20.21
N GLU A 69 3.83 -4.05 -20.13
CA GLU A 69 4.36 -5.39 -20.34
C GLU A 69 4.07 -6.33 -19.16
N ALA A 70 3.66 -5.77 -18.01
CA ALA A 70 3.33 -6.56 -16.83
C ALA A 70 1.99 -7.28 -17.02
N ALA A 71 1.98 -8.60 -16.79
CA ALA A 71 0.77 -9.42 -16.95
C ALA A 71 -0.22 -9.23 -15.79
N SER A 72 0.27 -8.98 -14.56
CA SER A 72 -0.58 -8.83 -13.38
C SER A 72 0.09 -8.05 -12.25
N VAL A 73 -0.72 -7.47 -11.37
CA VAL A 73 -0.28 -6.95 -10.07
C VAL A 73 -0.33 -8.10 -9.06
N SER A 74 0.83 -8.50 -8.54
CA SER A 74 0.96 -9.63 -7.62
C SER A 74 0.79 -9.23 -6.15
N GLN A 75 1.14 -7.98 -5.80
CA GLN A 75 1.02 -7.46 -4.45
C GLN A 75 0.78 -5.93 -4.49
N LEU A 76 -0.03 -5.42 -3.58
CA LEU A 76 -0.33 -3.99 -3.46
C LEU A 76 -0.48 -3.59 -1.98
N HIS A 77 0.17 -2.49 -1.58
CA HIS A 77 0.01 -1.84 -0.29
C HIS A 77 -0.20 -0.33 -0.49
N ALA A 78 -1.38 0.15 -0.14
CA ALA A 78 -1.71 1.57 -0.22
C ALA A 78 -1.23 2.33 1.03
N ILE A 79 -0.73 3.55 0.84
CA ILE A 79 -0.30 4.48 1.89
C ILE A 79 -1.05 5.81 1.68
N PRO A 80 -2.36 5.84 2.02
CA PRO A 80 -3.23 6.98 1.68
C PRO A 80 -2.75 8.31 2.29
N ALA A 81 -2.17 8.28 3.51
CA ALA A 81 -1.67 9.47 4.19
C ALA A 81 -0.55 10.19 3.43
N GLN A 82 0.03 9.57 2.40
CA GLN A 82 1.11 10.11 1.61
C GLN A 82 0.79 10.12 0.11
N ASP A 83 -0.46 9.84 -0.28
CA ASP A 83 -0.86 9.65 -1.68
C ASP A 83 0.09 8.71 -2.42
N ALA A 84 0.46 7.62 -1.75
CA ALA A 84 1.45 6.67 -2.21
C ALA A 84 0.91 5.25 -2.19
N LYS A 85 1.54 4.39 -2.99
CA LYS A 85 1.33 2.93 -2.95
C LYS A 85 2.61 2.21 -3.32
N VAL A 86 2.83 1.05 -2.72
CA VAL A 86 3.86 0.09 -3.15
C VAL A 86 3.14 -1.08 -3.81
N PHE A 87 3.63 -1.53 -4.92
CA PHE A 87 3.06 -2.68 -5.62
C PHE A 87 4.11 -3.46 -6.40
N SER A 88 3.89 -4.75 -6.55
CA SER A 88 4.68 -5.59 -7.43
C SER A 88 3.86 -6.01 -8.65
N VAL A 89 4.54 -6.11 -9.78
CA VAL A 89 3.98 -6.68 -10.99
C VAL A 89 4.71 -7.97 -11.33
N SER A 90 4.01 -8.90 -11.93
CA SER A 90 4.55 -10.15 -12.46
C SER A 90 4.10 -10.34 -13.90
N GLY A 91 4.95 -10.99 -14.70
CA GLY A 91 4.73 -11.21 -16.12
C GLY A 91 5.84 -10.59 -16.96
N GLY A 92 5.70 -10.64 -18.26
CA GLY A 92 6.76 -10.29 -19.21
C GLY A 92 7.61 -11.48 -19.58
N ASP A 93 8.86 -11.24 -19.97
CA ASP A 93 9.80 -12.30 -20.36
C ASP A 93 10.09 -13.24 -19.18
N PRO A 94 9.75 -14.52 -19.25
CA PRO A 94 10.04 -15.48 -18.19
C PRO A 94 11.54 -15.67 -17.92
N ALA A 95 12.43 -15.22 -18.83
CA ALA A 95 13.87 -15.25 -18.63
C ALA A 95 14.36 -14.20 -17.60
N VAL A 96 13.53 -13.23 -17.21
CA VAL A 96 13.90 -12.12 -16.34
C VAL A 96 13.15 -12.14 -14.99
N ASN A 97 12.69 -13.27 -14.50
CA ASN A 97 11.92 -13.45 -13.27
C ASN A 97 10.66 -12.55 -13.10
N GLY A 98 10.44 -11.55 -13.93
CA GLY A 98 9.23 -10.76 -14.06
C GLY A 98 8.64 -10.13 -12.79
N LEU A 99 9.39 -10.05 -11.69
CA LEU A 99 8.93 -9.55 -10.40
C LEU A 99 9.58 -8.20 -10.12
N VAL A 100 8.95 -7.11 -10.53
CA VAL A 100 9.45 -5.77 -10.20
C VAL A 100 8.53 -5.09 -9.20
N THR A 101 9.12 -4.58 -8.14
CA THR A 101 8.42 -3.81 -7.11
C THR A 101 8.58 -2.32 -7.36
N TYR A 102 7.50 -1.59 -7.27
CA TYR A 102 7.42 -0.16 -7.56
C TYR A 102 6.86 0.63 -6.38
N LEU A 103 7.30 1.89 -6.27
CA LEU A 103 6.61 2.93 -5.53
C LEU A 103 5.82 3.79 -6.53
N GLY A 104 4.50 3.93 -6.34
CA GLY A 104 3.65 4.88 -7.05
C GLY A 104 3.36 6.08 -6.17
N LEU A 105 3.53 7.28 -6.68
CA LEU A 105 3.16 8.53 -6.05
C LEU A 105 2.10 9.22 -6.90
N PHE A 106 0.94 9.54 -6.31
CA PHE A 106 -0.09 10.29 -6.99
C PHE A 106 0.32 11.74 -7.10
N VAL A 107 0.24 12.30 -8.29
CA VAL A 107 0.61 13.70 -8.57
C VAL A 107 -0.62 14.57 -8.56
N SER A 108 -1.54 14.31 -9.48
CA SER A 108 -2.78 15.05 -9.64
C SER A 108 -3.76 14.24 -10.51
N PRO A 109 -5.05 14.58 -10.57
CA PRO A 109 -5.98 13.93 -11.49
C PRO A 109 -5.59 14.06 -12.96
N ALA A 110 -4.88 15.13 -13.34
CA ALA A 110 -4.44 15.36 -14.72
C ALA A 110 -3.18 14.56 -15.09
N GLU A 111 -2.26 14.40 -14.14
CA GLU A 111 -0.97 13.71 -14.36
C GLU A 111 -1.00 12.23 -13.92
N GLY A 112 -1.92 11.86 -13.05
CA GLY A 112 -2.06 10.50 -12.52
C GLY A 112 -0.94 10.10 -11.57
N TRP A 113 -0.39 8.91 -11.78
CA TRP A 113 0.63 8.30 -10.92
C TRP A 113 2.00 8.35 -11.57
N ARG A 114 2.99 8.79 -10.80
CA ARG A 114 4.40 8.66 -11.17
C ARG A 114 4.98 7.44 -10.46
N VAL A 115 5.67 6.57 -11.20
CA VAL A 115 6.04 5.23 -10.73
C VAL A 115 7.55 5.06 -10.77
N TYR A 116 8.13 4.56 -9.68
CA TYR A 116 9.58 4.42 -9.49
C TYR A 116 9.91 2.96 -9.20
N PRO A 117 10.86 2.34 -9.91
CA PRO A 117 11.29 0.97 -9.64
C PRO A 117 12.10 0.93 -8.33
N LEU A 118 11.73 0.05 -7.42
CA LEU A 118 12.46 -0.15 -6.17
C LEU A 118 13.46 -1.32 -6.25
N GLY A 119 13.08 -2.35 -6.96
CA GLY A 119 13.91 -3.54 -7.13
C GLY A 119 13.08 -4.77 -7.47
N ASP A 120 13.78 -5.90 -7.62
CA ASP A 120 13.20 -7.22 -7.88
C ASP A 120 13.17 -8.01 -6.57
N PHE A 121 11.97 -8.24 -6.05
CA PHE A 121 11.76 -8.90 -4.76
C PHE A 121 10.70 -9.98 -4.89
N SER A 122 11.03 -11.19 -4.44
CA SER A 122 10.09 -12.32 -4.38
C SER A 122 8.99 -12.12 -3.33
N ALA A 123 9.27 -11.33 -2.29
CA ALA A 123 8.29 -10.91 -1.29
C ALA A 123 8.72 -9.59 -0.64
N TRP A 124 7.76 -8.80 -0.18
CA TRP A 124 8.03 -7.59 0.58
C TRP A 124 6.85 -7.23 1.49
N ARG A 125 7.12 -6.36 2.45
CA ARG A 125 6.09 -5.73 3.27
C ARG A 125 6.54 -4.35 3.72
N VAL A 126 5.62 -3.40 3.81
CA VAL A 126 5.87 -2.10 4.45
C VAL A 126 5.95 -2.33 5.96
N SER A 127 7.05 -1.96 6.59
CA SER A 127 7.26 -2.08 8.03
C SER A 127 7.12 -0.75 8.77
N GLU A 128 7.49 0.35 8.14
CA GLU A 128 7.39 1.69 8.70
C GLU A 128 6.99 2.69 7.62
N THR A 129 6.22 3.72 8.00
CA THR A 129 5.87 4.85 7.13
C THR A 129 6.05 6.15 7.89
N GLY A 130 6.56 7.17 7.20
CA GLY A 130 6.74 8.52 7.73
C GLY A 130 6.68 9.54 6.59
N PRO A 131 6.61 10.84 6.88
CA PRO A 131 6.55 11.87 5.85
C PRO A 131 7.70 11.74 4.84
N GLY A 132 7.38 11.51 3.56
CA GLY A 132 8.36 11.35 2.49
C GLY A 132 9.29 10.15 2.64
N ARG A 133 8.95 9.17 3.48
CA ARG A 133 9.80 8.00 3.76
C ARG A 133 8.94 6.77 4.06
N LEU A 134 9.44 5.62 3.63
CA LEU A 134 8.93 4.31 4.07
C LEU A 134 10.08 3.32 4.26
N VAL A 135 9.82 2.24 4.99
CA VAL A 135 10.74 1.12 5.16
C VAL A 135 10.05 -0.15 4.68
N LEU A 136 10.76 -0.88 3.85
CA LEU A 136 10.33 -2.20 3.36
C LEU A 136 11.21 -3.28 3.99
N ASN A 137 10.58 -4.35 4.47
CA ASN A 137 11.27 -5.64 4.61
C ASN A 137 11.09 -6.36 3.29
N VAL A 138 12.19 -6.79 2.68
CA VAL A 138 12.19 -7.40 1.36
C VAL A 138 12.90 -8.75 1.40
N ARG A 139 12.45 -9.67 0.54
CA ARG A 139 13.14 -10.93 0.23
C ARG A 139 13.56 -10.91 -1.23
N GLN A 140 14.81 -11.19 -1.47
CA GLN A 140 15.38 -11.31 -2.79
C GLN A 140 15.86 -12.75 -3.01
N ASP A 141 15.42 -13.35 -4.09
CA ASP A 141 15.82 -14.69 -4.50
C ASP A 141 16.82 -14.59 -5.66
N THR A 142 17.95 -15.25 -5.52
CA THR A 142 19.00 -15.27 -6.52
C THR A 142 19.42 -16.69 -6.85
N ALA A 143 19.91 -16.92 -8.07
CA ALA A 143 20.48 -18.21 -8.42
C ALA A 143 21.77 -18.43 -7.62
N GLY A 144 21.83 -19.54 -6.91
CA GLY A 144 23.02 -19.96 -6.18
C GLY A 144 24.04 -20.68 -7.08
N PRO A 145 25.29 -20.82 -6.62
CA PRO A 145 26.40 -21.38 -7.43
C PRO A 145 26.23 -22.85 -7.86
N ARG A 146 25.25 -23.54 -7.28
CA ARG A 146 24.93 -24.94 -7.59
C ARG A 146 23.55 -25.10 -8.27
N GLY A 147 23.00 -24.03 -8.85
CA GLY A 147 21.71 -24.06 -9.52
C GLY A 147 20.49 -24.02 -8.60
N GLY A 148 20.67 -23.94 -7.28
CA GLY A 148 19.58 -23.74 -6.32
C GLY A 148 19.22 -22.26 -6.16
N ILE A 149 18.07 -21.98 -5.52
CA ILE A 149 17.67 -20.62 -5.17
C ILE A 149 18.23 -20.28 -3.78
N VAL A 150 18.85 -19.10 -3.67
CA VAL A 150 19.30 -18.52 -2.40
C VAL A 150 18.47 -17.31 -2.10
N SER A 151 17.70 -17.37 -1.00
CA SER A 151 16.87 -16.26 -0.52
C SER A 151 17.64 -15.42 0.50
N ARG A 152 17.53 -14.12 0.38
CA ARG A 152 18.10 -13.15 1.33
C ARG A 152 17.02 -12.17 1.79
N ASP A 153 16.84 -12.08 3.10
CA ASP A 153 16.00 -11.06 3.69
C ASP A 153 16.83 -9.81 4.02
N SER A 154 16.28 -8.64 3.73
CA SER A 154 16.90 -7.34 4.02
C SER A 154 15.85 -6.27 4.27
N ARG A 155 16.28 -5.07 4.67
CA ARG A 155 15.42 -3.90 4.81
C ARG A 155 15.89 -2.82 3.87
N LEU A 156 14.93 -2.03 3.35
CA LEU A 156 15.19 -0.88 2.50
C LEU A 156 14.51 0.35 3.09
N ILE A 157 15.23 1.45 3.16
CA ILE A 157 14.67 2.78 3.38
C ILE A 157 14.41 3.38 2.00
N VAL A 158 13.18 3.83 1.75
CA VAL A 158 12.81 4.53 0.52
C VAL A 158 12.45 5.97 0.87
N GLY A 159 13.21 6.92 0.33
CA GLY A 159 12.98 8.35 0.49
C GLY A 159 12.33 8.94 -0.76
N PHE A 160 11.26 9.73 -0.58
CA PHE A 160 10.49 10.34 -1.67
C PHE A 160 9.91 11.70 -1.27
N ALA A 161 10.73 12.56 -0.68
CA ALA A 161 10.29 13.89 -0.27
C ALA A 161 9.66 14.66 -1.44
N ARG A 162 8.46 15.20 -1.20
CA ARG A 162 7.75 16.04 -2.17
C ARG A 162 8.17 17.49 -2.00
N SER A 163 8.33 18.21 -3.10
CA SER A 163 8.53 19.66 -3.12
C SER A 163 7.29 20.30 -3.69
N ASP A 164 6.70 21.25 -2.98
CA ASP A 164 5.53 22.03 -3.43
C ASP A 164 4.33 21.14 -3.88
N GLY A 165 4.14 20.03 -3.19
CA GLY A 165 3.10 19.05 -3.53
C GLY A 165 3.38 18.18 -4.77
N GLN A 166 4.48 18.42 -5.45
CA GLN A 166 4.89 17.69 -6.65
C GLN A 166 5.58 16.36 -6.30
N ALA A 167 5.33 15.32 -7.10
CA ALA A 167 6.11 14.09 -6.98
C ALA A 167 7.55 14.34 -7.42
N PRO A 168 8.54 13.80 -6.69
CA PRO A 168 9.95 14.02 -7.00
C PRO A 168 10.31 13.45 -8.38
N VAL A 169 11.36 14.00 -9.00
CA VAL A 169 11.94 13.45 -10.25
C VAL A 169 12.51 12.05 -10.01
N ALA A 170 13.02 11.81 -8.83
CA ALA A 170 13.59 10.54 -8.42
C ALA A 170 13.35 10.28 -6.94
N VAL A 171 13.35 9.02 -6.56
CA VAL A 171 13.31 8.55 -5.17
C VAL A 171 14.65 7.94 -4.79
N THR A 172 14.94 7.83 -3.51
CA THR A 172 16.17 7.22 -3.02
C THR A 172 15.86 5.87 -2.39
N VAL A 173 16.76 4.91 -2.55
CA VAL A 173 16.67 3.58 -1.97
C VAL A 173 17.99 3.28 -1.26
N THR A 174 17.91 2.98 0.04
CA THR A 174 19.08 2.74 0.88
C THR A 174 18.92 1.41 1.62
N PRO A 175 19.87 0.47 1.52
CA PRO A 175 19.87 -0.73 2.35
C PRO A 175 19.90 -0.39 3.84
N ALA A 176 19.18 -1.18 4.67
CA ALA A 176 19.06 -0.96 6.11
C ALA A 176 19.07 -2.28 6.92
N ARG A 177 19.20 -2.17 8.23
CA ARG A 177 19.02 -3.26 9.20
C ARG A 177 17.91 -2.89 10.20
#